data_8611d782c0069152d9b3c9f903b1564d
#
_entry.id   8611d782c0069152d9b3c9f903b1564d
#
_cell.length_a   1.000
_cell.length_b   1.000
_cell.length_c   1.000
_cell.angle_alpha   90.00
_cell.angle_beta   90.00
_cell.angle_gamma   90.00
#
_symmetry.space_group_name_H-M   'P 1'
#
loop_
_entity.id
_entity.type
_entity.pdbx_description
1 polymer ?
#
loop_
_entity_poly.entity_id
_entity_poly.type
_entity_poly.pdbx_seq_one_letter_code
_entity_poly.pdbx_strand_id
1 'polypeptide(L)'
;RDHGGILFIDLRDHYGRTQVIIHPSRSFFERCSNVRLESVLTITGNVVVREPEMVNHDIPTGAIELVAEDVIFESEAEITPIYLAGESDEVGPEELRLKYRYLDLRRESLHNNILLRSKVISFLREKMTSLGFNEFQTPILTSSSPEGARDYLVPSRVHPGQFYALPQAPQIFKQLLM
;
A
#
# COMPACT_ATOMS: atom_id res chain seq x y z
N ARG A 1 2.58 19.78 -12.30
CA ARG A 1 3.69 20.67 -12.69
C ARG A 1 3.25 21.49 -13.90
N ASP A 2 3.42 22.81 -13.88
CA ASP A 2 3.13 23.68 -15.01
C ASP A 2 4.43 23.96 -15.77
N HIS A 3 4.41 23.68 -17.05
CA HIS A 3 5.51 23.98 -17.97
C HIS A 3 4.97 24.71 -19.21
N GLY A 4 5.06 26.04 -19.19
CA GLY A 4 4.67 26.84 -20.36
C GLY A 4 3.16 26.87 -20.67
N GLY A 5 2.32 26.71 -19.64
CA GLY A 5 0.87 26.71 -19.77
C GLY A 5 0.23 25.34 -20.02
N ILE A 6 1.03 24.26 -20.03
CA ILE A 6 0.52 22.88 -20.07
C ILE A 6 0.68 22.27 -18.69
N LEU A 7 -0.38 21.63 -18.19
CA LEU A 7 -0.36 20.97 -16.89
C LEU A 7 -0.04 19.47 -17.05
N PHE A 8 0.91 19.00 -16.24
CA PHE A 8 1.28 17.60 -16.14
C PHE A 8 0.84 17.02 -14.80
N ILE A 9 0.12 15.91 -14.85
CA ILE A 9 -0.32 15.16 -13.68
C ILE A 9 0.26 13.74 -13.77
N ASP A 10 0.88 13.27 -12.69
CA ASP A 10 1.24 11.87 -12.53
C ASP A 10 0.03 11.13 -11.93
N LEU A 11 -0.70 10.40 -12.75
CA LEU A 11 -1.79 9.54 -12.31
C LEU A 11 -1.22 8.18 -11.91
N ARG A 12 -1.48 7.76 -10.66
CA ARG A 12 -0.98 6.50 -10.11
C ARG A 12 -2.13 5.54 -9.82
N ASP A 13 -1.98 4.32 -10.28
CA ASP A 13 -2.83 3.19 -9.91
C ASP A 13 -1.98 2.03 -9.35
N HIS A 14 -2.57 0.81 -9.26
CA HIS A 14 -1.85 -0.38 -8.80
C HIS A 14 -0.90 -1.00 -9.84
N TYR A 15 -0.97 -0.56 -11.09
CA TYR A 15 -0.04 -0.98 -12.15
C TYR A 15 1.18 -0.06 -12.26
N GLY A 16 1.07 1.18 -11.79
CA GLY A 16 2.17 2.13 -11.83
C GLY A 16 1.73 3.57 -11.95
N ARG A 17 2.57 4.37 -12.59
CA ARG A 17 2.34 5.80 -12.82
C ARG A 17 2.27 6.06 -14.32
N THR A 18 1.29 6.87 -14.74
CA THR A 18 1.15 7.35 -16.12
C THR A 18 1.07 8.87 -16.10
N GLN A 19 1.87 9.52 -16.93
CA GLN A 19 1.80 10.97 -17.09
C GLN A 19 0.59 11.35 -17.93
N VAL A 20 -0.17 12.30 -17.41
CA VAL A 20 -1.33 12.91 -18.07
C VAL A 20 -1.00 14.34 -18.45
N ILE A 21 -1.36 14.72 -19.67
CA ILE A 21 -1.24 16.06 -20.20
C ILE A 21 -2.62 16.71 -20.24
N ILE A 22 -2.72 17.93 -19.72
CA ILE A 22 -3.94 18.74 -19.76
C ILE A 22 -3.63 20.06 -20.43
N HIS A 23 -4.29 20.34 -21.54
CA HIS A 23 -4.14 21.59 -22.27
C HIS A 23 -4.95 22.72 -21.62
N PRO A 24 -4.44 23.97 -21.68
CA PRO A 24 -5.11 25.12 -21.05
C PRO A 24 -6.46 25.46 -21.70
N SER A 25 -6.72 24.99 -22.92
CA SER A 25 -8.01 25.14 -23.59
C SER A 25 -9.16 24.29 -23.03
N ARG A 26 -8.85 23.35 -22.15
CA ARG A 26 -9.86 22.47 -21.53
C ARG A 26 -10.57 23.18 -20.37
N SER A 27 -11.88 23.02 -20.29
CA SER A 27 -12.73 23.66 -19.26
C SER A 27 -12.36 23.27 -17.82
N PHE A 28 -11.80 22.07 -17.63
CA PHE A 28 -11.36 21.53 -16.35
C PHE A 28 -9.91 21.88 -15.97
N PHE A 29 -9.19 22.63 -16.84
CA PHE A 29 -7.77 22.95 -16.62
C PHE A 29 -7.52 23.67 -15.28
N GLU A 30 -8.27 24.72 -14.99
CA GLU A 30 -8.12 25.49 -13.76
C GLU A 30 -8.38 24.64 -12.50
N ARG A 31 -9.39 23.76 -12.55
CA ARG A 31 -9.67 22.85 -11.44
C ARG A 31 -8.54 21.83 -11.25
N CYS A 32 -7.99 21.31 -12.34
CA CYS A 32 -6.87 20.38 -12.31
C CYS A 32 -5.57 21.02 -11.82
N SER A 33 -5.34 22.30 -12.12
CA SER A 33 -4.14 23.01 -11.64
C SER A 33 -4.12 23.19 -10.11
N ASN A 34 -5.29 23.18 -9.48
CA ASN A 34 -5.47 23.30 -8.03
C ASN A 34 -5.67 21.95 -7.34
N VAL A 35 -5.62 20.84 -8.07
CA VAL A 35 -5.82 19.50 -7.48
C VAL A 35 -4.70 19.18 -6.49
N ARG A 36 -5.10 18.67 -5.32
CA ARG A 36 -4.16 18.24 -4.28
C ARG A 36 -3.64 16.85 -4.56
N LEU A 37 -2.42 16.58 -4.09
CA LEU A 37 -1.83 15.25 -4.11
C LEU A 37 -2.75 14.25 -3.41
N GLU A 38 -2.79 13.02 -3.92
CA GLU A 38 -3.63 11.92 -3.44
C GLU A 38 -5.13 12.10 -3.67
N SER A 39 -5.57 13.12 -4.42
CA SER A 39 -6.94 13.17 -4.94
C SER A 39 -7.18 12.04 -5.93
N VAL A 40 -8.41 11.53 -5.97
CA VAL A 40 -8.81 10.43 -6.86
C VAL A 40 -9.50 11.00 -8.08
N LEU A 41 -8.94 10.70 -9.25
CA LEU A 41 -9.43 11.18 -10.54
C LEU A 41 -9.71 10.02 -11.48
N THR A 42 -10.78 10.13 -12.26
CA THR A 42 -10.99 9.33 -13.46
C THR A 42 -10.72 10.20 -14.67
N ILE A 43 -9.76 9.79 -15.50
CA ILE A 43 -9.32 10.57 -16.66
C ILE A 43 -9.57 9.77 -17.94
N THR A 44 -10.29 10.38 -18.88
CA THR A 44 -10.50 9.84 -20.21
C THR A 44 -9.71 10.66 -21.22
N GLY A 45 -9.05 10.02 -22.17
CA GLY A 45 -8.24 10.70 -23.17
C GLY A 45 -7.56 9.79 -24.16
N ASN A 46 -6.72 10.37 -24.99
CA ASN A 46 -5.97 9.67 -26.02
C ASN A 46 -4.55 9.34 -25.55
N VAL A 47 -4.15 8.09 -25.70
CA VAL A 47 -2.77 7.67 -25.43
C VAL A 47 -1.93 8.02 -26.65
N VAL A 48 -0.85 8.76 -26.43
CA VAL A 48 0.11 9.16 -27.45
C VAL A 48 1.51 8.65 -27.09
N VAL A 49 2.29 8.35 -28.12
CA VAL A 49 3.70 7.96 -27.94
C VAL A 49 4.52 9.23 -27.79
N ARG A 50 5.41 9.26 -26.81
CA ARG A 50 6.35 10.37 -26.62
C ARG A 50 7.43 10.38 -27.71
N GLU A 51 7.93 11.54 -28.00
CA GLU A 51 9.13 11.67 -28.81
C GLU A 51 10.32 10.97 -28.13
N PRO A 52 11.25 10.36 -28.88
CA PRO A 52 12.37 9.60 -28.30
C PRO A 52 13.17 10.35 -27.23
N GLU A 53 13.30 11.67 -27.40
CA GLU A 53 14.03 12.54 -26.47
C GLU A 53 13.25 12.82 -25.16
N MET A 54 11.94 12.58 -25.17
CA MET A 54 11.03 12.83 -24.04
C MET A 54 10.63 11.56 -23.29
N VAL A 55 11.16 10.41 -23.69
CA VAL A 55 10.90 9.13 -23.02
C VAL A 55 11.46 9.16 -21.59
N ASN A 56 10.60 8.87 -20.62
CA ASN A 56 11.01 8.74 -19.21
C ASN A 56 11.27 7.27 -18.87
N HIS A 57 12.54 6.91 -18.74
CA HIS A 57 12.96 5.53 -18.44
C HIS A 57 12.74 5.11 -16.98
N ASP A 58 12.39 6.04 -16.09
CA ASP A 58 12.19 5.78 -14.65
C ASP A 58 10.81 5.20 -14.34
N ILE A 59 9.89 5.23 -15.31
CA ILE A 59 8.55 4.68 -15.14
C ILE A 59 8.19 3.70 -16.27
N PRO A 60 7.46 2.61 -15.97
CA PRO A 60 7.12 1.59 -16.96
C PRO A 60 6.34 2.12 -18.18
N THR A 61 5.52 3.16 -17.96
CA THR A 61 4.72 3.82 -19.00
C THR A 61 5.43 4.99 -19.66
N GLY A 62 6.72 5.17 -19.44
CA GLY A 62 7.45 6.37 -19.81
C GLY A 62 7.60 6.65 -21.31
N ALA A 63 7.30 5.67 -22.16
CA ALA A 63 7.26 5.84 -23.62
C ALA A 63 5.94 6.45 -24.13
N ILE A 64 4.93 6.53 -23.28
CA ILE A 64 3.59 7.04 -23.63
C ILE A 64 3.15 8.12 -22.65
N GLU A 65 2.13 8.86 -23.04
CA GLU A 65 1.41 9.81 -22.19
C GLU A 65 -0.07 9.86 -22.55
N LEU A 66 -0.90 10.27 -21.61
CA LEU A 66 -2.35 10.40 -21.82
C LEU A 66 -2.71 11.87 -21.99
N VAL A 67 -3.20 12.24 -23.17
CA VAL A 67 -3.76 13.57 -23.42
C VAL A 67 -5.21 13.58 -22.97
N ALA A 68 -5.51 14.30 -21.91
CA ALA A 68 -6.83 14.31 -21.28
C ALA A 68 -7.89 14.99 -22.15
N GLU A 69 -9.01 14.32 -22.33
CA GLU A 69 -10.22 14.84 -22.97
C GLU A 69 -11.31 15.16 -21.95
N ASP A 70 -11.39 14.37 -20.88
CA ASP A 70 -12.32 14.57 -19.78
C ASP A 70 -11.67 14.14 -18.44
N VAL A 71 -12.10 14.80 -17.35
CA VAL A 71 -11.62 14.52 -15.98
C VAL A 71 -12.78 14.56 -15.01
N ILE A 72 -13.01 13.44 -14.32
CA ILE A 72 -13.97 13.33 -13.23
C ILE A 72 -13.20 13.32 -11.91
N PHE A 73 -13.58 14.21 -11.01
CA PHE A 73 -13.07 14.27 -9.64
C PHE A 73 -13.91 13.35 -8.75
N GLU A 74 -13.40 12.15 -8.49
CA GLU A 74 -14.08 11.16 -7.64
C GLU A 74 -13.99 11.55 -6.16
N SER A 75 -12.81 12.05 -5.74
CA SER A 75 -12.58 12.52 -4.39
C SER A 75 -11.42 13.52 -4.37
N GLU A 76 -11.64 14.65 -3.72
CA GLU A 76 -10.59 15.64 -3.49
C GLU A 76 -9.94 15.39 -2.13
N ALA A 77 -8.62 15.28 -2.11
CA ALA A 77 -7.86 15.04 -0.88
C ALA A 77 -7.70 16.32 -0.06
N GLU A 78 -7.63 16.17 1.24
CA GLU A 78 -7.07 17.20 2.12
C GLU A 78 -5.54 17.23 2.03
N ILE A 79 -4.91 18.22 2.66
CA ILE A 79 -3.44 18.27 2.74
C ILE A 79 -2.96 17.05 3.54
N THR A 80 -2.16 16.22 2.89
CA THR A 80 -1.62 15.01 3.54
C THR A 80 -0.61 15.36 4.62
N PRO A 81 -0.73 14.77 5.83
CA PRO A 81 0.17 15.08 6.95
C PRO A 81 1.59 14.54 6.76
N ILE A 82 1.79 13.63 5.80
CA ILE A 82 3.08 13.08 5.41
C ILE A 82 3.23 13.12 3.90
N TYR A 83 4.46 13.29 3.43
CA TYR A 83 4.74 13.29 1.99
C TYR A 83 4.78 11.85 1.46
N LEU A 84 3.97 11.58 0.42
CA LEU A 84 3.80 10.25 -0.15
C LEU A 84 4.49 10.07 -1.50
N ALA A 85 4.74 11.17 -2.21
CA ALA A 85 5.30 11.14 -3.56
C ALA A 85 6.83 11.34 -3.51
N GLY A 86 7.56 10.45 -4.22
CA GLY A 86 9.01 10.55 -4.40
C GLY A 86 9.83 9.74 -3.41
N GLU A 87 11.11 9.61 -3.73
CA GLU A 87 12.13 8.92 -2.94
C GLU A 87 12.79 9.81 -1.89
N SER A 88 12.12 10.88 -1.43
CA SER A 88 12.75 11.74 -0.44
C SER A 88 12.95 10.95 0.86
N ASP A 89 14.19 10.90 1.32
CA ASP A 89 14.58 10.37 2.64
C ASP A 89 14.02 11.22 3.80
N GLU A 90 13.42 12.35 3.51
CA GLU A 90 12.67 13.17 4.46
C GLU A 90 11.32 12.53 4.79
N VAL A 91 11.43 11.37 5.36
CA VAL A 91 10.32 10.68 6.00
C VAL A 91 10.04 11.44 7.29
N GLY A 92 8.93 12.10 7.38
CA GLY A 92 8.54 12.84 8.58
C GLY A 92 8.69 12.04 9.89
N PRO A 93 8.55 12.66 11.05
CA PRO A 93 8.77 12.04 12.36
C PRO A 93 8.06 10.69 12.49
N GLU A 94 8.69 9.73 13.14
CA GLU A 94 8.15 8.37 13.31
C GLU A 94 6.75 8.39 13.95
N GLU A 95 6.55 9.25 14.94
CA GLU A 95 5.24 9.41 15.59
C GLU A 95 4.14 9.78 14.60
N LEU A 96 4.41 10.69 13.68
CA LEU A 96 3.46 11.10 12.66
C LEU A 96 3.17 9.96 11.66
N ARG A 97 4.19 9.20 11.31
CA ARG A 97 4.08 8.02 10.44
C ARG A 97 3.28 6.89 11.09
N LEU A 98 3.45 6.67 12.38
CA LEU A 98 2.67 5.69 13.14
C LEU A 98 1.22 6.13 13.28
N LYS A 99 0.97 7.42 13.53
CA LYS A 99 -0.39 7.99 13.60
C LYS A 99 -1.14 7.84 12.28
N TYR A 100 -0.48 8.12 11.16
CA TYR A 100 -1.05 8.04 9.81
C TYR A 100 -0.51 6.82 9.06
N ARG A 101 -0.47 5.66 9.74
CA ARG A 101 0.15 4.45 9.21
C ARG A 101 -0.40 4.00 7.87
N TYR A 102 -1.69 4.19 7.62
CA TYR A 102 -2.35 3.87 6.36
C TYR A 102 -1.81 4.70 5.18
N LEU A 103 -1.36 5.94 5.41
CA LEU A 103 -0.67 6.74 4.40
C LEU A 103 0.79 6.30 4.23
N ASP A 104 1.50 6.10 5.34
CA ASP A 104 2.91 5.67 5.30
C ASP A 104 3.11 4.34 4.56
N LEU A 105 2.17 3.40 4.70
CA LEU A 105 2.18 2.12 3.98
C LEU A 105 1.97 2.25 2.46
N ARG A 106 1.51 3.40 1.96
CA ARG A 106 1.38 3.69 0.53
C ARG A 106 2.69 4.16 -0.10
N ARG A 107 3.69 4.51 0.69
CA ARG A 107 5.02 4.87 0.20
C ARG A 107 5.67 3.64 -0.45
N GLU A 108 6.29 3.85 -1.59
CA GLU A 108 6.82 2.77 -2.43
C GLU A 108 7.76 1.83 -1.67
N SER A 109 8.71 2.38 -0.89
CA SER A 109 9.66 1.59 -0.10
C SER A 109 8.98 0.67 0.92
N LEU A 110 8.00 1.17 1.66
CA LEU A 110 7.26 0.36 2.64
C LEU A 110 6.30 -0.61 1.96
N HIS A 111 5.62 -0.18 0.90
CA HIS A 111 4.77 -1.07 0.11
C HIS A 111 5.55 -2.26 -0.44
N ASN A 112 6.73 -2.02 -1.01
CA ASN A 112 7.62 -3.06 -1.52
C ASN A 112 8.06 -4.03 -0.41
N ASN A 113 8.34 -3.53 0.81
CA ASN A 113 8.66 -4.39 1.96
C ASN A 113 7.48 -5.30 2.35
N ILE A 114 6.24 -4.78 2.32
CA ILE A 114 5.04 -5.60 2.58
C ILE A 114 4.85 -6.66 1.50
N LEU A 115 5.03 -6.29 0.23
CA LEU A 115 4.97 -7.25 -0.89
C LEU A 115 6.06 -8.32 -0.78
N LEU A 116 7.29 -7.93 -0.44
CA LEU A 116 8.40 -8.87 -0.21
C LEU A 116 8.05 -9.84 0.92
N ARG A 117 7.55 -9.34 2.05
CA ARG A 117 7.10 -10.19 3.17
C ARG A 117 6.05 -11.20 2.73
N SER A 118 5.06 -10.77 1.96
CA SER A 118 4.01 -11.66 1.43
C SER A 118 4.60 -12.76 0.54
N LYS A 119 5.52 -12.41 -0.36
CA LYS A 119 6.22 -13.37 -1.23
C LYS A 119 7.03 -14.38 -0.43
N VAL A 120 7.76 -13.92 0.60
CA VAL A 120 8.56 -14.80 1.47
C VAL A 120 7.66 -15.81 2.20
N ILE A 121 6.53 -15.37 2.76
CA ILE A 121 5.59 -16.26 3.45
C ILE A 121 5.00 -17.29 2.48
N SER A 122 4.60 -16.87 1.28
CA SER A 122 4.07 -17.78 0.25
C SER A 122 5.12 -18.80 -0.17
N PHE A 123 6.35 -18.37 -0.40
CA PHE A 123 7.46 -19.28 -0.74
C PHE A 123 7.74 -20.30 0.36
N LEU A 124 7.75 -19.88 1.64
CA LEU A 124 7.94 -20.79 2.77
C LEU A 124 6.85 -21.87 2.82
N ARG A 125 5.58 -21.49 2.63
CA ARG A 125 4.45 -22.44 2.58
C ARG A 125 4.61 -23.43 1.44
N GLU A 126 4.86 -22.92 0.25
CA GLU A 126 5.06 -23.76 -0.95
C GLU A 126 6.23 -24.73 -0.76
N LYS A 127 7.35 -24.22 -0.25
CA LYS A 127 8.54 -25.04 0.03
C LYS A 127 8.26 -26.13 1.05
N MET A 128 7.62 -25.82 2.16
CA MET A 128 7.29 -26.80 3.20
C MET A 128 6.31 -27.86 2.68
N THR A 129 5.28 -27.44 1.93
CA THR A 129 4.33 -28.37 1.31
C THR A 129 5.00 -29.29 0.30
N SER A 130 5.94 -28.77 -0.50
CA SER A 130 6.70 -29.59 -1.47
C SER A 130 7.61 -30.64 -0.81
N LEU A 131 7.97 -30.43 0.46
CA LEU A 131 8.73 -31.38 1.28
C LEU A 131 7.84 -32.38 2.03
N GLY A 132 6.53 -32.36 1.81
CA GLY A 132 5.57 -33.28 2.44
C GLY A 132 5.01 -32.80 3.79
N PHE A 133 5.27 -31.56 4.20
CA PHE A 133 4.67 -30.99 5.40
C PHE A 133 3.28 -30.43 5.11
N ASN A 134 2.39 -30.53 6.10
CA ASN A 134 1.06 -29.93 6.05
C ASN A 134 0.99 -28.70 6.97
N GLU A 135 0.29 -27.66 6.52
CA GLU A 135 0.00 -26.49 7.32
C GLU A 135 -1.34 -26.67 8.05
N PHE A 136 -1.32 -26.55 9.37
CA PHE A 136 -2.53 -26.58 10.19
C PHE A 136 -2.72 -25.26 10.89
N GLN A 137 -3.95 -24.75 10.88
CA GLN A 137 -4.33 -23.61 11.69
C GLN A 137 -4.70 -24.08 13.09
N THR A 138 -4.00 -23.57 14.09
CA THR A 138 -4.26 -23.86 15.50
C THR A 138 -4.98 -22.68 16.16
N PRO A 139 -5.76 -22.89 17.23
CA PRO A 139 -6.37 -21.80 17.97
C PRO A 139 -5.34 -20.79 18.48
N ILE A 140 -5.66 -19.49 18.33
CA ILE A 140 -4.83 -18.39 18.81
C ILE A 140 -5.17 -18.07 20.28
N LEU A 141 -6.45 -18.13 20.65
CA LEU A 141 -6.91 -18.01 22.04
C LEU A 141 -7.05 -19.39 22.63
N THR A 142 -6.35 -19.64 23.74
CA THR A 142 -6.33 -20.94 24.41
C THR A 142 -6.13 -20.76 25.91
N SER A 143 -5.94 -21.83 26.67
CA SER A 143 -5.51 -21.78 28.06
C SER A 143 -4.02 -21.45 28.14
N SER A 144 -3.59 -20.84 29.26
CA SER A 144 -2.17 -20.59 29.53
C SER A 144 -1.37 -21.90 29.55
N SER A 145 -0.18 -21.87 28.98
CA SER A 145 0.76 -22.99 29.00
C SER A 145 1.92 -22.67 29.96
N PRO A 146 2.39 -23.64 30.77
CA PRO A 146 3.55 -23.42 31.63
C PRO A 146 4.86 -23.33 30.88
N GLU A 147 4.85 -23.61 29.58
CA GLU A 147 6.04 -23.61 28.72
C GLU A 147 6.29 -22.25 28.09
N GLY A 148 7.49 -21.69 28.31
CA GLY A 148 7.96 -20.49 27.62
C GLY A 148 7.88 -19.21 28.43
N ALA A 149 7.89 -18.06 27.75
CA ALA A 149 7.75 -16.73 28.34
C ALA A 149 6.30 -16.47 28.81
N ARG A 150 6.11 -15.41 29.56
CA ARG A 150 4.77 -15.02 30.07
C ARG A 150 3.81 -14.81 28.89
N ASP A 151 2.65 -15.47 28.98
CA ASP A 151 1.55 -15.29 28.04
C ASP A 151 0.87 -13.93 28.24
N TYR A 152 0.30 -13.39 27.14
CA TYR A 152 -0.66 -12.30 27.25
C TYR A 152 -2.04 -12.84 27.61
N LEU A 153 -2.62 -12.31 28.69
CA LEU A 153 -3.94 -12.72 29.17
C LEU A 153 -5.04 -11.86 28.55
N VAL A 154 -6.09 -12.51 28.07
CA VAL A 154 -7.28 -11.87 27.50
C VAL A 154 -8.48 -12.18 28.38
N PRO A 155 -9.14 -11.20 29.01
CA PRO A 155 -10.30 -11.43 29.85
C PRO A 155 -11.43 -12.11 29.08
N SER A 156 -12.03 -13.14 29.69
CA SER A 156 -13.21 -13.80 29.10
C SER A 156 -14.47 -12.97 29.34
N ARG A 157 -15.23 -12.71 28.28
CA ARG A 157 -16.56 -12.10 28.39
C ARG A 157 -17.65 -13.11 28.82
N VAL A 158 -17.43 -14.38 28.51
CA VAL A 158 -18.39 -15.46 28.76
C VAL A 158 -18.25 -16.03 30.17
N HIS A 159 -17.02 -16.06 30.68
CA HIS A 159 -16.70 -16.61 31.99
C HIS A 159 -16.06 -15.53 32.90
N PRO A 160 -16.87 -14.86 33.75
CA PRO A 160 -16.34 -13.81 34.64
C PRO A 160 -15.23 -14.33 35.54
N GLY A 161 -14.14 -13.56 35.66
CA GLY A 161 -12.98 -13.92 36.47
C GLY A 161 -12.03 -14.94 35.80
N GLN A 162 -12.32 -15.41 34.61
CA GLN A 162 -11.44 -16.30 33.83
C GLN A 162 -10.78 -15.55 32.68
N PHE A 163 -9.68 -16.13 32.20
CA PHE A 163 -8.87 -15.55 31.12
C PHE A 163 -8.53 -16.59 30.06
N TYR A 164 -8.51 -16.16 28.84
CA TYR A 164 -7.78 -16.83 27.77
C TYR A 164 -6.34 -16.34 27.75
N ALA A 165 -5.48 -17.10 27.10
CA ALA A 165 -4.10 -16.70 26.86
C ALA A 165 -3.78 -16.67 25.37
N LEU A 166 -2.86 -15.80 24.98
CA LEU A 166 -2.18 -15.83 23.70
C LEU A 166 -0.84 -16.53 23.91
N PRO A 167 -0.74 -17.84 23.64
CA PRO A 167 0.48 -18.60 23.90
C PRO A 167 1.58 -18.20 22.93
N GLN A 168 2.82 -18.41 23.34
CA GLN A 168 3.99 -18.11 22.54
C GLN A 168 4.14 -19.07 21.34
N ALA A 169 3.75 -20.33 21.53
CA ALA A 169 3.83 -21.36 20.50
C ALA A 169 2.67 -22.35 20.60
N PRO A 170 2.21 -22.94 19.46
CA PRO A 170 1.12 -23.92 19.45
C PRO A 170 1.60 -25.35 19.79
N GLN A 171 2.49 -25.51 20.78
CA GLN A 171 3.15 -26.78 21.07
C GLN A 171 2.19 -27.90 21.44
N ILE A 172 1.19 -27.63 22.28
CA ILE A 172 0.19 -28.61 22.69
C ILE A 172 -0.63 -29.09 21.48
N PHE A 173 -1.04 -28.14 20.62
CA PHE A 173 -1.81 -28.48 19.41
C PHE A 173 -0.99 -29.30 18.42
N LYS A 174 0.30 -29.03 18.27
CA LYS A 174 1.19 -29.84 17.44
C LYS A 174 1.24 -31.28 17.91
N GLN A 175 1.32 -31.51 19.23
CA GLN A 175 1.34 -32.87 19.81
C GLN A 175 0.01 -33.61 19.62
N LEU A 176 -1.11 -32.87 19.58
CA LEU A 176 -2.43 -33.48 19.33
C LEU A 176 -2.66 -33.86 17.85
N LEU A 177 -1.93 -33.26 16.93
CA LEU A 177 -2.07 -33.42 15.49
C LEU A 177 -1.07 -34.44 14.89
N MET A 178 -0.09 -34.88 15.66
CA MET A 178 0.89 -35.92 15.25
C MET A 178 0.37 -37.35 15.52
#